data_806787f90382ebc38220188072977cf4
#
_entry.id   806787f90382ebc38220188072977cf4
#
_cell.length_a   1.000
_cell.length_b   1.000
_cell.length_c   1.000
_cell.angle_alpha   90.00
_cell.angle_beta   90.00
_cell.angle_gamma   90.00
#
_symmetry.space_group_name_H-M   'P 1'
#
loop_
_entity.id
_entity.type
_entity.pdbx_description
1 polymer ?
#
loop_
_entity_poly.entity_id
_entity_poly.type
_entity_poly.pdbx_seq_one_letter_code
_entity_poly.pdbx_strand_id
1 'polypeptide(L)'
;MSQEINSGPVSDVAVADIERRKQEAGDPDYEVGLESLSQWQLAWRKFRKHKLALIGLGLLAGLVLVAAVGPIFLPFSFTNITRPDVIVSWGRGPSLAHPFGETGGLQRDVLTLVVNGARTSLFIGFSSMAIGVIIGTFVGAIAGFIGGFIDNFLMRIVDVMLSLPILFVILVFSKFFGQGSALIIVIIFGLFSWMGVSRLVRSLFLSIREREFVEAARAVGVTDRRIIFKHILPNALSPIVVAASLIIAGNIISEAFVSFLGFGVGPETPTWGNILSQARTFIPQGNWWWPFFSGSAIIITVLAVNFVGDGLRDAFDPRSRA
;
A
#
# COMPACT_ATOMS: atom_id res chain seq x y z
N MET A 1 -26.56 69.69 -5.13
CA MET A 1 -25.63 69.55 -3.97
C MET A 1 -24.61 68.47 -4.36
N SER A 2 -23.58 68.92 -5.03
CA SER A 2 -22.47 68.07 -5.54
C SER A 2 -21.42 67.96 -4.43
N GLN A 3 -21.15 66.72 -3.97
CA GLN A 3 -20.02 66.49 -3.08
C GLN A 3 -18.78 66.30 -3.92
N GLU A 4 -17.88 67.27 -3.86
CA GLU A 4 -16.52 67.18 -4.34
C GLU A 4 -15.74 66.13 -3.48
N ILE A 5 -15.29 65.06 -4.11
CA ILE A 5 -14.36 64.09 -3.53
C ILE A 5 -13.00 64.76 -3.54
N ASN A 6 -12.54 65.21 -2.38
CA ASN A 6 -11.22 65.78 -2.14
C ASN A 6 -10.16 64.68 -2.25
N SER A 7 -9.51 64.57 -3.43
CA SER A 7 -8.32 63.76 -3.66
C SER A 7 -7.11 64.52 -3.08
N GLY A 8 -6.79 64.24 -1.82
CA GLY A 8 -5.55 64.71 -1.22
C GLY A 8 -4.31 64.23 -2.02
N PRO A 9 -3.21 64.98 -2.05
CA PRO A 9 -2.04 64.61 -2.84
C PRO A 9 -1.47 63.29 -2.30
N VAL A 10 -1.44 62.29 -3.21
CA VAL A 10 -0.67 61.04 -2.97
C VAL A 10 0.75 61.47 -2.68
N SER A 11 1.26 61.19 -1.47
CA SER A 11 2.57 61.67 -1.05
C SER A 11 3.64 61.15 -2.04
N ASP A 12 4.56 62.01 -2.47
CA ASP A 12 5.66 61.69 -3.38
C ASP A 12 6.44 60.44 -2.94
N VAL A 13 6.42 60.13 -1.65
CA VAL A 13 6.98 58.93 -1.04
C VAL A 13 6.27 57.64 -1.49
N ALA A 14 4.91 57.68 -1.64
CA ALA A 14 4.14 56.51 -2.06
C ALA A 14 4.33 56.25 -3.57
N VAL A 15 4.50 57.29 -4.38
CA VAL A 15 4.77 57.16 -5.83
C VAL A 15 6.18 56.62 -6.02
N ALA A 16 7.18 57.15 -5.29
CA ALA A 16 8.55 56.65 -5.34
C ALA A 16 8.69 55.19 -4.90
N ASP A 17 7.90 54.76 -3.92
CA ASP A 17 7.89 53.35 -3.44
C ASP A 17 7.26 52.39 -4.46
N ILE A 18 6.23 52.86 -5.16
CA ILE A 18 5.58 52.10 -6.27
C ILE A 18 6.54 52.01 -7.47
N GLU A 19 7.23 53.08 -7.83
CA GLU A 19 8.21 53.08 -8.91
C GLU A 19 9.43 52.22 -8.60
N ARG A 20 9.92 52.25 -7.36
CA ARG A 20 10.99 51.35 -6.87
C ARG A 20 10.59 49.89 -6.96
N ARG A 21 9.40 49.55 -6.52
CA ARG A 21 8.85 48.17 -6.64
C ARG A 21 8.63 47.74 -8.09
N LYS A 22 8.29 48.67 -9.00
CA LYS A 22 8.19 48.40 -10.44
C LYS A 22 9.57 48.22 -11.07
N GLN A 23 10.58 48.95 -10.65
CA GLN A 23 11.95 48.80 -11.14
C GLN A 23 12.56 47.48 -10.60
N GLU A 24 12.34 47.15 -9.33
CA GLU A 24 12.74 45.85 -8.73
C GLU A 24 12.01 44.64 -9.38
N ALA A 25 10.78 44.82 -9.82
CA ALA A 25 10.00 43.78 -10.53
C ALA A 25 10.37 43.66 -12.03
N GLY A 26 11.11 44.61 -12.57
CA GLY A 26 11.60 44.62 -13.97
C GLY A 26 13.03 44.20 -14.14
N ASP A 27 13.74 43.87 -13.06
CA ASP A 27 15.09 43.36 -13.11
C ASP A 27 15.06 41.89 -13.57
N PRO A 28 15.71 41.54 -14.71
CA PRO A 28 15.71 40.15 -15.21
C PRO A 28 16.37 39.16 -14.24
N ASP A 29 17.18 39.65 -13.31
CA ASP A 29 17.75 38.82 -12.23
C ASP A 29 16.78 38.57 -11.04
N TYR A 30 15.59 39.22 -11.05
CA TYR A 30 14.52 38.94 -10.09
C TYR A 30 13.64 37.74 -10.45
N GLU A 31 14.01 36.96 -11.45
CA GLU A 31 13.57 35.59 -11.53
C GLU A 31 14.12 34.88 -10.29
N VAL A 32 13.34 34.96 -9.21
CA VAL A 32 13.52 34.10 -8.04
C VAL A 32 13.81 32.73 -8.62
N GLY A 33 15.02 32.24 -8.46
CA GLY A 33 15.41 30.91 -8.88
C GLY A 33 14.54 29.92 -8.14
N LEU A 34 13.31 29.77 -8.61
CA LEU A 34 12.41 28.71 -8.21
C LEU A 34 13.13 27.44 -8.62
N GLU A 35 13.96 26.92 -7.69
CA GLU A 35 14.46 25.55 -7.84
C GLU A 35 13.25 24.71 -8.25
N SER A 36 13.26 24.27 -9.49
CA SER A 36 12.19 23.44 -10.04
C SER A 36 12.26 22.09 -9.30
N LEU A 37 11.63 22.07 -8.10
CA LEU A 37 11.56 20.87 -7.31
C LEU A 37 10.89 19.77 -8.14
N SER A 38 11.52 18.62 -8.24
CA SER A 38 10.92 17.49 -8.93
C SER A 38 9.58 17.14 -8.26
N GLN A 39 8.65 16.54 -9.02
CA GLN A 39 7.34 16.10 -8.47
C GLN A 39 7.50 15.23 -7.22
N TRP A 40 8.55 14.40 -7.16
CA TRP A 40 8.89 13.54 -6.02
C TRP A 40 9.37 14.33 -4.80
N GLN A 41 10.14 15.40 -4.98
CA GLN A 41 10.58 16.26 -3.89
C GLN A 41 9.41 17.04 -3.28
N LEU A 42 8.48 17.51 -4.13
CA LEU A 42 7.25 18.17 -3.68
C LEU A 42 6.35 17.17 -2.92
N ALA A 43 6.15 15.98 -3.47
CA ALA A 43 5.37 14.94 -2.81
C ALA A 43 5.98 14.55 -1.45
N TRP A 44 7.30 14.40 -1.38
CA TRP A 44 7.99 14.10 -0.12
C TRP A 44 7.85 15.23 0.93
N ARG A 45 7.94 16.49 0.50
CA ARG A 45 7.71 17.64 1.41
C ARG A 45 6.27 17.63 1.98
N LYS A 46 5.27 17.37 1.14
CA LYS A 46 3.87 17.26 1.56
C LYS A 46 3.64 16.05 2.47
N PHE A 47 4.16 14.89 2.10
CA PHE A 47 4.06 13.66 2.89
C PHE A 47 4.61 13.85 4.31
N ARG A 48 5.77 14.50 4.46
CA ARG A 48 6.36 14.79 5.77
C ARG A 48 5.54 15.74 6.65
N LYS A 49 4.61 16.48 6.09
CA LYS A 49 3.68 17.32 6.86
C LYS A 49 2.43 16.56 7.30
N HIS A 50 2.14 15.40 6.71
CA HIS A 50 0.96 14.61 7.01
C HIS A 50 1.21 13.70 8.22
N LYS A 51 0.75 14.13 9.41
CA LYS A 51 1.05 13.46 10.70
C LYS A 51 0.62 11.99 10.72
N LEU A 52 -0.61 11.67 10.24
CA LEU A 52 -1.10 10.29 10.22
C LEU A 52 -0.27 9.39 9.30
N ALA A 53 0.19 9.90 8.15
CA ALA A 53 1.07 9.15 7.27
C ALA A 53 2.42 8.82 7.91
N LEU A 54 2.99 9.76 8.67
CA LEU A 54 4.22 9.52 9.42
C LEU A 54 4.02 8.49 10.55
N ILE A 55 2.89 8.57 11.27
CA ILE A 55 2.53 7.55 12.27
C ILE A 55 2.40 6.18 11.58
N GLY A 56 1.65 6.10 10.46
CA GLY A 56 1.50 4.88 9.68
C GLY A 56 2.83 4.32 9.20
N LEU A 57 3.70 5.18 8.67
CA LEU A 57 5.04 4.78 8.23
C LEU A 57 5.90 4.26 9.39
N GLY A 58 5.86 4.93 10.55
CA GLY A 58 6.55 4.49 11.76
C GLY A 58 6.06 3.14 12.27
N LEU A 59 4.73 2.94 12.32
CA LEU A 59 4.11 1.66 12.69
C LEU A 59 4.50 0.55 11.71
N LEU A 60 4.41 0.82 10.41
CA LEU A 60 4.76 -0.16 9.38
C LEU A 60 6.25 -0.53 9.43
N ALA A 61 7.13 0.47 9.56
CA ALA A 61 8.56 0.24 9.73
C ALA A 61 8.87 -0.56 11.01
N GLY A 62 8.20 -0.26 12.12
CA GLY A 62 8.28 -1.01 13.37
C GLY A 62 7.83 -2.46 13.21
N LEU A 63 6.70 -2.70 12.53
CA LEU A 63 6.21 -4.04 12.25
C LEU A 63 7.16 -4.85 11.36
N VAL A 64 7.71 -4.22 10.31
CA VAL A 64 8.71 -4.86 9.44
C VAL A 64 9.98 -5.16 10.22
N LEU A 65 10.43 -4.25 11.07
CA LEU A 65 11.59 -4.47 11.94
C LEU A 65 11.36 -5.64 12.91
N VAL A 66 10.20 -5.65 13.58
CA VAL A 66 9.81 -6.75 14.48
C VAL A 66 9.71 -8.08 13.72
N ALA A 67 9.16 -8.09 12.51
CA ALA A 67 9.09 -9.29 11.68
C ALA A 67 10.48 -9.80 11.24
N ALA A 68 11.40 -8.89 10.93
CA ALA A 68 12.75 -9.24 10.46
C ALA A 68 13.67 -9.70 11.59
N VAL A 69 13.67 -8.97 12.70
CA VAL A 69 14.65 -9.08 13.77
C VAL A 69 14.07 -9.81 14.99
N GLY A 70 12.78 -9.69 15.24
CA GLY A 70 12.09 -10.27 16.40
C GLY A 70 12.34 -11.77 16.61
N PRO A 71 12.27 -12.62 15.59
CA PRO A 71 12.54 -14.05 15.74
C PRO A 71 13.93 -14.39 16.30
N ILE A 72 14.91 -13.48 16.15
CA ILE A 72 16.28 -13.67 16.65
C ILE A 72 16.34 -13.49 18.18
N PHE A 73 15.51 -12.59 18.72
CA PHE A 73 15.52 -12.23 20.14
C PHE A 73 14.48 -12.99 20.96
N LEU A 74 13.57 -13.72 20.31
CA LEU A 74 12.56 -14.49 21.05
C LEU A 74 13.17 -15.74 21.65
N PRO A 75 12.92 -16.01 22.95
CA PRO A 75 13.48 -17.16 23.65
C PRO A 75 12.85 -18.48 23.23
N PHE A 76 11.69 -18.44 22.57
CA PHE A 76 10.93 -19.61 22.17
C PHE A 76 10.91 -19.73 20.63
N SER A 77 11.04 -20.96 20.13
CA SER A 77 10.72 -21.27 18.74
C SER A 77 9.21 -21.41 18.59
N PHE A 78 8.66 -20.98 17.46
CA PHE A 78 7.21 -21.13 17.17
C PHE A 78 6.79 -22.61 17.02
N THR A 79 7.73 -23.54 16.86
CA THR A 79 7.50 -24.98 16.82
C THR A 79 7.57 -25.62 18.19
N ASN A 80 8.21 -24.98 19.18
CA ASN A 80 8.39 -25.57 20.51
C ASN A 80 7.10 -25.48 21.31
N ILE A 81 6.78 -26.60 21.96
CA ILE A 81 5.75 -26.69 22.98
C ILE A 81 6.41 -26.19 24.27
N THR A 82 5.82 -25.21 24.93
CA THR A 82 6.38 -24.65 26.19
C THR A 82 6.33 -25.62 27.35
N ARG A 83 5.43 -26.61 27.27
CA ARG A 83 5.21 -27.63 28.33
C ARG A 83 4.82 -28.97 27.74
N PRO A 84 5.79 -29.78 27.30
CA PRO A 84 5.52 -31.09 26.70
C PRO A 84 4.98 -32.12 27.70
N ASP A 85 5.17 -31.90 29.00
CA ASP A 85 4.77 -32.76 30.11
C ASP A 85 3.33 -32.57 30.59
N VAL A 86 2.65 -31.51 30.11
CA VAL A 86 1.27 -31.18 30.51
C VAL A 86 0.31 -31.51 29.39
N ILE A 87 -0.45 -32.59 29.58
CA ILE A 87 -1.47 -33.05 28.59
C ILE A 87 -2.69 -32.12 28.53
N VAL A 88 -2.87 -31.18 29.45
CA VAL A 88 -4.06 -30.38 29.58
C VAL A 88 -3.96 -29.09 28.82
N SER A 89 -4.84 -28.93 27.91
CA SER A 89 -5.01 -28.04 26.78
C SER A 89 -5.48 -26.62 27.07
N TRP A 90 -5.46 -26.15 28.31
CA TRP A 90 -5.87 -24.78 28.63
C TRP A 90 -4.68 -23.87 28.44
N GLY A 91 -4.77 -22.91 27.47
CA GLY A 91 -3.79 -21.87 27.34
C GLY A 91 -3.71 -21.03 28.61
N ARG A 92 -2.54 -20.49 28.89
CA ARG A 92 -2.36 -19.55 30.02
C ARG A 92 -2.42 -18.12 29.53
N GLY A 93 -3.09 -17.27 30.30
CA GLY A 93 -3.15 -15.85 30.05
C GLY A 93 -1.77 -15.17 30.05
N PRO A 94 -1.72 -13.91 29.65
CA PRO A 94 -0.50 -13.10 29.69
C PRO A 94 0.18 -13.13 31.04
N SER A 95 1.52 -13.30 31.03
CA SER A 95 2.39 -13.37 32.19
C SER A 95 3.74 -12.73 31.89
N LEU A 96 4.59 -12.53 32.90
CA LEU A 96 5.95 -12.01 32.68
C LEU A 96 6.83 -12.94 31.82
N ALA A 97 6.62 -14.24 31.88
CA ALA A 97 7.32 -15.20 31.04
C ALA A 97 6.75 -15.30 29.63
N HIS A 98 5.45 -15.11 29.48
CA HIS A 98 4.71 -15.14 28.22
C HIS A 98 3.84 -13.90 28.10
N PRO A 99 4.39 -12.75 27.59
CA PRO A 99 3.69 -11.46 27.60
C PRO A 99 2.34 -11.47 26.88
N PHE A 100 2.19 -12.29 25.83
CA PHE A 100 0.93 -12.46 25.10
C PHE A 100 0.18 -13.75 25.48
N GLY A 101 0.67 -14.47 26.51
CA GLY A 101 0.13 -15.73 26.94
C GLY A 101 0.56 -16.93 26.10
N GLU A 102 -0.01 -18.08 26.40
CA GLU A 102 0.21 -19.35 25.70
C GLU A 102 -1.06 -19.79 24.98
N THR A 103 -0.90 -20.53 23.88
CA THR A 103 -2.03 -21.10 23.14
C THR A 103 -2.64 -22.28 23.92
N GLY A 104 -3.92 -22.54 23.74
CA GLY A 104 -4.51 -23.83 24.08
C GLY A 104 -3.97 -24.95 23.16
N GLY A 105 -4.14 -26.18 23.58
CA GLY A 105 -3.67 -27.35 22.83
C GLY A 105 -2.16 -27.53 22.89
N LEU A 106 -1.41 -27.05 21.93
CA LEU A 106 0.04 -27.24 21.81
C LEU A 106 0.87 -26.36 22.75
N GLN A 107 0.26 -25.46 23.53
CA GLN A 107 0.92 -24.58 24.49
C GLN A 107 2.15 -23.86 23.92
N ARG A 108 1.94 -23.20 22.79
CA ARG A 108 2.98 -22.37 22.14
C ARG A 108 2.89 -20.93 22.65
N ASP A 109 4.01 -20.24 22.69
CA ASP A 109 4.06 -18.81 23.06
C ASP A 109 3.39 -17.94 22.00
N VAL A 110 2.34 -17.17 22.38
CA VAL A 110 1.54 -16.36 21.46
C VAL A 110 2.35 -15.22 20.88
N LEU A 111 3.25 -14.57 21.66
CA LEU A 111 4.12 -13.51 21.15
C LEU A 111 4.99 -14.03 20.01
N THR A 112 5.61 -15.19 20.22
CA THR A 112 6.45 -15.85 19.21
C THR A 112 5.66 -16.17 17.93
N LEU A 113 4.44 -16.66 18.07
CA LEU A 113 3.57 -16.94 16.93
C LEU A 113 3.19 -15.67 16.19
N VAL A 114 2.80 -14.59 16.88
CA VAL A 114 2.39 -13.31 16.27
C VAL A 114 3.54 -12.64 15.54
N VAL A 115 4.76 -12.67 16.12
CA VAL A 115 5.96 -12.09 15.49
C VAL A 115 6.38 -12.88 14.24
N ASN A 116 6.40 -14.21 14.31
CA ASN A 116 6.68 -15.03 13.12
C ASN A 116 5.54 -14.92 12.08
N GLY A 117 4.29 -14.84 12.52
CA GLY A 117 3.14 -14.58 11.69
C GLY A 117 3.23 -13.25 10.93
N ALA A 118 3.78 -12.21 11.58
CA ALA A 118 4.04 -10.92 10.93
C ALA A 118 4.95 -11.09 9.70
N ARG A 119 6.02 -11.87 9.83
CA ARG A 119 6.94 -12.13 8.72
C ARG A 119 6.24 -12.73 7.51
N THR A 120 5.41 -13.75 7.74
CA THR A 120 4.71 -14.46 6.66
C THR A 120 3.60 -13.60 6.07
N SER A 121 2.74 -12.99 6.91
CA SER A 121 1.60 -12.19 6.44
C SER A 121 2.06 -10.92 5.70
N LEU A 122 3.11 -10.23 6.19
CA LEU A 122 3.69 -9.09 5.47
C LEU A 122 4.34 -9.53 4.16
N PHE A 123 5.09 -10.64 4.15
CA PHE A 123 5.68 -11.19 2.93
C PHE A 123 4.61 -11.47 1.87
N ILE A 124 3.50 -12.10 2.25
CA ILE A 124 2.37 -12.36 1.33
C ILE A 124 1.78 -11.05 0.82
N GLY A 125 1.47 -10.10 1.70
CA GLY A 125 0.86 -8.82 1.34
C GLY A 125 1.69 -8.01 0.37
N PHE A 126 2.99 -7.83 0.65
CA PHE A 126 3.88 -7.04 -0.18
C PHE A 126 4.26 -7.73 -1.49
N SER A 127 4.56 -9.04 -1.45
CA SER A 127 4.98 -9.77 -2.65
C SER A 127 3.84 -9.94 -3.66
N SER A 128 2.63 -10.23 -3.19
CA SER A 128 1.47 -10.32 -4.08
C SER A 128 1.08 -8.95 -4.65
N MET A 129 1.20 -7.87 -3.87
CA MET A 129 1.04 -6.51 -4.40
C MET A 129 2.06 -6.22 -5.49
N ALA A 130 3.34 -6.53 -5.27
CA ALA A 130 4.39 -6.28 -6.26
C ALA A 130 4.11 -6.99 -7.58
N ILE A 131 3.74 -8.27 -7.53
CA ILE A 131 3.35 -9.05 -8.72
C ILE A 131 2.14 -8.39 -9.42
N GLY A 132 1.10 -8.09 -8.66
CA GLY A 132 -0.12 -7.48 -9.20
C GLY A 132 0.12 -6.11 -9.84
N VAL A 133 0.91 -5.25 -9.20
CA VAL A 133 1.25 -3.92 -9.73
C VAL A 133 2.13 -4.02 -10.97
N ILE A 134 3.13 -4.89 -10.99
CA ILE A 134 4.02 -5.06 -12.16
C ILE A 134 3.20 -5.56 -13.37
N ILE A 135 2.45 -6.66 -13.21
CA ILE A 135 1.65 -7.22 -14.30
C ILE A 135 0.57 -6.23 -14.74
N GLY A 136 -0.15 -5.65 -13.79
CA GLY A 136 -1.23 -4.70 -14.07
C GLY A 136 -0.74 -3.43 -14.76
N THR A 137 0.43 -2.92 -14.36
CA THR A 137 1.04 -1.76 -15.01
C THR A 137 1.45 -2.10 -16.45
N PHE A 138 2.05 -3.26 -16.67
CA PHE A 138 2.47 -3.70 -18.01
C PHE A 138 1.26 -3.90 -18.93
N VAL A 139 0.26 -4.66 -18.50
CA VAL A 139 -0.96 -4.93 -19.28
C VAL A 139 -1.75 -3.65 -19.54
N GLY A 140 -1.94 -2.82 -18.50
CA GLY A 140 -2.66 -1.55 -18.61
C GLY A 140 -1.96 -0.53 -19.51
N ALA A 141 -0.62 -0.47 -19.44
CA ALA A 141 0.18 0.39 -20.31
C ALA A 141 0.06 -0.02 -21.79
N ILE A 142 0.16 -1.31 -22.09
CA ILE A 142 -0.02 -1.82 -23.47
C ILE A 142 -1.42 -1.51 -23.97
N ALA A 143 -2.45 -1.85 -23.19
CA ALA A 143 -3.84 -1.61 -23.56
C ALA A 143 -4.13 -0.12 -23.80
N GLY A 144 -3.72 0.74 -22.86
CA GLY A 144 -3.97 2.18 -22.93
C GLY A 144 -3.14 2.92 -23.98
N PHE A 145 -1.91 2.47 -24.27
CA PHE A 145 -1.04 3.13 -25.24
C PHE A 145 -1.39 2.73 -26.68
N ILE A 146 -1.55 1.43 -26.95
CA ILE A 146 -1.83 0.93 -28.30
C ILE A 146 -3.29 1.18 -28.69
N GLY A 147 -4.23 0.84 -27.79
CA GLY A 147 -5.66 0.98 -28.04
C GLY A 147 -6.21 -0.05 -29.04
N GLY A 148 -7.40 0.22 -29.58
CA GLY A 148 -8.03 -0.57 -30.65
C GLY A 148 -8.27 -2.04 -30.26
N PHE A 149 -7.90 -2.96 -31.15
CA PHE A 149 -8.13 -4.40 -30.96
C PHE A 149 -7.38 -4.97 -29.75
N ILE A 150 -6.13 -4.55 -29.54
CA ILE A 150 -5.29 -5.03 -28.42
C ILE A 150 -5.90 -4.62 -27.09
N ASP A 151 -6.35 -3.39 -26.97
CA ASP A 151 -7.05 -2.90 -25.79
C ASP A 151 -8.31 -3.71 -25.51
N ASN A 152 -9.17 -3.88 -26.49
CA ASN A 152 -10.40 -4.64 -26.36
C ASN A 152 -10.14 -6.10 -25.96
N PHE A 153 -9.14 -6.74 -26.56
CA PHE A 153 -8.76 -8.12 -26.24
C PHE A 153 -8.24 -8.27 -24.81
N LEU A 154 -7.30 -7.42 -24.40
CA LEU A 154 -6.73 -7.47 -23.05
C LEU A 154 -7.80 -7.17 -21.99
N MET A 155 -8.67 -6.18 -22.22
CA MET A 155 -9.75 -5.85 -21.29
C MET A 155 -10.79 -6.98 -21.23
N ARG A 156 -11.02 -7.73 -22.30
CA ARG A 156 -11.90 -8.90 -22.26
C ARG A 156 -11.34 -10.00 -21.35
N ILE A 157 -10.00 -10.22 -21.39
CA ILE A 157 -9.36 -11.16 -20.46
C ILE A 157 -9.54 -10.68 -19.02
N VAL A 158 -9.31 -9.38 -18.75
CA VAL A 158 -9.54 -8.79 -17.43
C VAL A 158 -10.98 -8.99 -16.95
N ASP A 159 -11.97 -8.77 -17.84
CA ASP A 159 -13.39 -8.92 -17.51
C ASP A 159 -13.74 -10.37 -17.15
N VAL A 160 -13.24 -11.34 -17.92
CA VAL A 160 -13.44 -12.77 -17.65
C VAL A 160 -12.81 -13.14 -16.32
N MET A 161 -11.58 -12.72 -16.05
CA MET A 161 -10.92 -13.03 -14.78
C MET A 161 -11.59 -12.37 -13.57
N LEU A 162 -12.11 -11.14 -13.71
CA LEU A 162 -12.85 -10.46 -12.65
C LEU A 162 -14.23 -11.10 -12.38
N SER A 163 -14.78 -11.86 -13.32
CA SER A 163 -16.02 -12.61 -13.11
C SER A 163 -15.83 -13.85 -12.24
N LEU A 164 -14.59 -14.32 -12.05
CA LEU A 164 -14.27 -15.46 -11.21
C LEU A 164 -14.26 -15.04 -9.74
N PRO A 165 -15.06 -15.67 -8.87
CA PRO A 165 -14.98 -15.38 -7.44
C PRO A 165 -13.65 -15.88 -6.88
N ILE A 166 -12.79 -14.98 -6.43
CA ILE A 166 -11.43 -15.30 -5.96
C ILE A 166 -11.41 -16.41 -4.91
N LEU A 167 -12.40 -16.45 -4.02
CA LEU A 167 -12.50 -17.50 -3.00
C LEU A 167 -12.62 -18.90 -3.60
N PHE A 168 -13.43 -19.07 -4.66
CA PHE A 168 -13.53 -20.36 -5.34
C PHE A 168 -12.22 -20.79 -5.97
N VAL A 169 -11.49 -19.84 -6.57
CA VAL A 169 -10.17 -20.11 -7.14
C VAL A 169 -9.22 -20.59 -6.06
N ILE A 170 -9.16 -19.90 -4.92
CA ILE A 170 -8.30 -20.28 -3.79
C ILE A 170 -8.68 -21.68 -3.27
N LEU A 171 -9.98 -21.97 -3.10
CA LEU A 171 -10.46 -23.27 -2.65
C LEU A 171 -10.02 -24.41 -3.59
N VAL A 172 -10.16 -24.18 -4.90
CA VAL A 172 -9.74 -25.16 -5.91
C VAL A 172 -8.23 -25.38 -5.86
N PHE A 173 -7.44 -24.29 -5.84
CA PHE A 173 -5.98 -24.38 -5.76
C PHE A 173 -5.52 -25.06 -4.46
N SER A 174 -6.10 -24.71 -3.31
CA SER A 174 -5.77 -25.34 -2.02
C SER A 174 -6.09 -26.85 -2.02
N LYS A 175 -7.12 -27.28 -2.75
CA LYS A 175 -7.46 -28.70 -2.88
C LYS A 175 -6.47 -29.46 -3.77
N PHE A 176 -5.98 -28.86 -4.86
CA PHE A 176 -5.07 -29.53 -5.79
C PHE A 176 -3.61 -29.51 -5.31
N PHE A 177 -3.17 -28.44 -4.69
CA PHE A 177 -1.77 -28.25 -4.27
C PHE A 177 -1.55 -28.50 -2.79
N GLY A 178 -2.61 -28.86 -2.05
CA GLY A 178 -2.58 -29.01 -0.59
C GLY A 178 -2.62 -27.66 0.12
N GLN A 179 -2.71 -27.65 1.46
CA GLN A 179 -2.54 -26.44 2.28
C GLN A 179 -1.14 -25.92 2.02
N GLY A 180 -1.07 -24.79 1.29
CA GLY A 180 0.08 -24.42 0.51
C GLY A 180 1.16 -23.71 1.29
N SER A 181 2.29 -23.60 0.63
CA SER A 181 3.32 -22.68 1.04
C SER A 181 2.84 -21.22 0.84
N ALA A 182 3.42 -20.29 1.61
CA ALA A 182 3.16 -18.86 1.45
C ALA A 182 3.35 -18.38 -0.01
N LEU A 183 4.25 -19.02 -0.77
CA LEU A 183 4.49 -18.71 -2.18
C LEU A 183 3.27 -18.99 -3.07
N ILE A 184 2.53 -20.06 -2.85
CA ILE A 184 1.31 -20.36 -3.62
C ILE A 184 0.28 -19.26 -3.40
N ILE A 185 0.10 -18.84 -2.16
CA ILE A 185 -0.82 -17.73 -1.81
C ILE A 185 -0.37 -16.42 -2.46
N VAL A 186 0.94 -16.12 -2.43
CA VAL A 186 1.52 -14.95 -3.11
C VAL A 186 1.21 -14.95 -4.61
N ILE A 187 1.39 -16.09 -5.27
CA ILE A 187 1.14 -16.22 -6.72
C ILE A 187 -0.36 -16.02 -7.00
N ILE A 188 -1.25 -16.67 -6.24
CA ILE A 188 -2.69 -16.56 -6.46
C ILE A 188 -3.13 -15.10 -6.27
N PHE A 189 -2.80 -14.46 -5.15
CA PHE A 189 -3.18 -13.07 -4.92
C PHE A 189 -2.54 -12.11 -5.92
N GLY A 190 -1.27 -12.33 -6.30
CA GLY A 190 -0.61 -11.52 -7.31
C GLY A 190 -1.29 -11.62 -8.67
N LEU A 191 -1.70 -12.84 -9.08
CA LEU A 191 -2.42 -13.10 -10.32
C LEU A 191 -3.88 -12.59 -10.31
N PHE A 192 -4.42 -12.21 -9.16
CA PHE A 192 -5.75 -11.61 -9.07
C PHE A 192 -5.71 -10.11 -8.78
N SER A 193 -4.64 -9.60 -8.19
CA SER A 193 -4.50 -8.16 -7.88
C SER A 193 -4.22 -7.30 -9.11
N TRP A 194 -3.66 -7.84 -10.20
CA TRP A 194 -3.26 -7.08 -11.38
C TRP A 194 -4.44 -6.52 -12.19
N MET A 195 -5.60 -7.15 -12.11
CA MET A 195 -6.77 -6.78 -12.94
C MET A 195 -7.26 -5.35 -12.65
N GLY A 196 -7.40 -5.00 -11.37
CA GLY A 196 -7.77 -3.65 -10.95
C GLY A 196 -6.71 -2.61 -11.35
N VAL A 197 -5.43 -2.96 -11.19
CA VAL A 197 -4.31 -2.10 -11.59
C VAL A 197 -4.28 -1.89 -13.10
N SER A 198 -4.52 -2.92 -13.90
CA SER A 198 -4.51 -2.80 -15.36
C SER A 198 -5.58 -1.84 -15.88
N ARG A 199 -6.79 -1.87 -15.31
CA ARG A 199 -7.85 -0.90 -15.66
C ARG A 199 -7.48 0.52 -15.25
N LEU A 200 -6.89 0.71 -14.07
CA LEU A 200 -6.41 2.01 -13.61
C LEU A 200 -5.33 2.56 -14.55
N VAL A 201 -4.29 1.76 -14.81
CA VAL A 201 -3.17 2.17 -15.65
C VAL A 201 -3.62 2.43 -17.09
N ARG A 202 -4.51 1.58 -17.62
CA ARG A 202 -5.12 1.81 -18.94
C ARG A 202 -5.79 3.18 -19.01
N SER A 203 -6.63 3.53 -18.03
CA SER A 203 -7.33 4.82 -18.02
C SER A 203 -6.38 6.02 -17.96
N LEU A 204 -5.30 5.89 -17.16
CA LEU A 204 -4.25 6.91 -17.08
C LEU A 204 -3.50 7.06 -18.39
N PHE A 205 -3.11 5.96 -19.03
CA PHE A 205 -2.40 5.98 -20.30
C PHE A 205 -3.24 6.57 -21.42
N LEU A 206 -4.53 6.22 -21.50
CA LEU A 206 -5.47 6.82 -22.46
C LEU A 206 -5.58 8.33 -22.28
N SER A 207 -5.67 8.80 -21.04
CA SER A 207 -5.76 10.24 -20.73
C SER A 207 -4.46 11.00 -20.99
N ILE A 208 -3.31 10.41 -20.62
CA ILE A 208 -2.01 11.09 -20.69
C ILE A 208 -1.49 11.12 -22.14
N ARG A 209 -1.72 10.08 -22.93
CA ARG A 209 -1.23 10.01 -24.32
C ARG A 209 -1.81 11.09 -25.24
N GLU A 210 -2.97 11.68 -24.86
CA GLU A 210 -3.67 12.75 -25.61
C GLU A 210 -3.30 14.15 -25.10
N ARG A 211 -2.28 14.25 -24.22
CA ARG A 211 -1.83 15.55 -23.72
C ARG A 211 -0.83 16.20 -24.69
N GLU A 212 -0.85 17.52 -24.76
CA GLU A 212 -0.04 18.36 -25.66
C GLU A 212 1.46 18.01 -25.63
N PHE A 213 2.03 17.75 -24.44
CA PHE A 213 3.45 17.41 -24.34
C PHE A 213 3.79 16.04 -24.96
N VAL A 214 2.84 15.10 -25.03
CA VAL A 214 3.02 13.81 -25.71
C VAL A 214 2.90 14.00 -27.22
N GLU A 215 1.94 14.79 -27.67
CA GLU A 215 1.78 15.13 -29.08
C GLU A 215 3.00 15.90 -29.62
N ALA A 216 3.52 16.87 -28.86
CA ALA A 216 4.76 17.56 -29.20
C ALA A 216 5.95 16.61 -29.31
N ALA A 217 6.09 15.65 -28.37
CA ALA A 217 7.15 14.64 -28.42
C ALA A 217 7.04 13.76 -29.69
N ARG A 218 5.81 13.41 -30.11
CA ARG A 218 5.58 12.67 -31.37
C ARG A 218 5.94 13.51 -32.60
N ALA A 219 5.56 14.77 -32.61
CA ALA A 219 5.84 15.67 -33.73
C ALA A 219 7.33 15.85 -34.02
N VAL A 220 8.18 15.81 -32.98
CA VAL A 220 9.64 15.86 -33.11
C VAL A 220 10.28 14.47 -33.29
N GLY A 221 9.48 13.40 -33.51
CA GLY A 221 9.98 12.06 -33.86
C GLY A 221 10.49 11.21 -32.69
N VAL A 222 10.08 11.49 -31.43
CA VAL A 222 10.41 10.66 -30.29
C VAL A 222 9.77 9.29 -30.42
N THR A 223 10.52 8.21 -30.21
CA THR A 223 10.01 6.84 -30.32
C THR A 223 8.99 6.50 -29.24
N ASP A 224 8.00 5.67 -29.55
CA ASP A 224 6.94 5.24 -28.63
C ASP A 224 7.45 4.69 -27.31
N ARG A 225 8.53 3.86 -27.35
CA ARG A 225 9.18 3.35 -26.13
C ARG A 225 9.64 4.49 -25.22
N ARG A 226 10.24 5.52 -25.79
CA ARG A 226 10.73 6.67 -25.02
C ARG A 226 9.56 7.51 -24.50
N ILE A 227 8.48 7.63 -25.27
CA ILE A 227 7.23 8.30 -24.84
C ILE A 227 6.64 7.55 -23.62
N ILE A 228 6.48 6.24 -23.69
CA ILE A 228 5.96 5.42 -22.59
C ILE A 228 6.79 5.61 -21.31
N PHE A 229 8.08 5.33 -21.38
CA PHE A 229 8.92 5.25 -20.16
C PHE A 229 9.37 6.62 -19.63
N LYS A 230 9.51 7.63 -20.47
CA LYS A 230 10.01 8.95 -20.06
C LYS A 230 8.92 10.00 -19.88
N HIS A 231 7.78 9.84 -20.56
CA HIS A 231 6.73 10.87 -20.53
C HIS A 231 5.42 10.37 -19.88
N ILE A 232 4.91 9.18 -20.22
CA ILE A 232 3.62 8.72 -19.71
C ILE A 232 3.75 8.04 -18.35
N LEU A 233 4.58 7.00 -18.25
CA LEU A 233 4.71 6.18 -17.03
C LEU A 233 5.10 7.00 -15.78
N PRO A 234 6.07 7.93 -15.82
CA PRO A 234 6.39 8.74 -14.65
C PRO A 234 5.22 9.58 -14.13
N ASN A 235 4.36 10.07 -15.04
CA ASN A 235 3.16 10.80 -14.68
C ASN A 235 2.02 9.90 -14.18
N ALA A 236 2.02 8.62 -14.55
CA ALA A 236 1.07 7.62 -14.07
C ALA A 236 1.49 6.99 -12.73
N LEU A 237 2.77 7.11 -12.31
CA LEU A 237 3.28 6.45 -11.10
C LEU A 237 2.54 6.88 -9.83
N SER A 238 2.18 8.15 -9.69
CA SER A 238 1.51 8.66 -8.49
C SER A 238 0.22 7.91 -8.15
N PRO A 239 -0.76 7.77 -9.05
CA PRO A 239 -1.96 6.97 -8.78
C PRO A 239 -1.67 5.47 -8.62
N ILE A 240 -0.63 4.94 -9.29
CA ILE A 240 -0.24 3.52 -9.18
C ILE A 240 0.29 3.24 -7.76
N VAL A 241 1.12 4.11 -7.21
CA VAL A 241 1.68 3.96 -5.85
C VAL A 241 0.58 4.03 -4.80
N VAL A 242 -0.41 4.92 -4.97
CA VAL A 242 -1.59 4.98 -4.10
C VAL A 242 -2.41 3.69 -4.19
N ALA A 243 -2.66 3.18 -5.39
CA ALA A 243 -3.36 1.91 -5.57
C ALA A 243 -2.59 0.74 -4.95
N ALA A 244 -1.26 0.71 -5.06
CA ALA A 244 -0.41 -0.31 -4.47
C ALA A 244 -0.58 -0.40 -2.94
N SER A 245 -0.68 0.73 -2.23
CA SER A 245 -0.90 0.72 -0.77
C SER A 245 -2.24 0.08 -0.40
N LEU A 246 -3.31 0.38 -1.13
CA LEU A 246 -4.63 -0.23 -0.90
C LEU A 246 -4.63 -1.73 -1.18
N ILE A 247 -3.87 -2.17 -2.19
CA ILE A 247 -3.72 -3.60 -2.53
C ILE A 247 -3.00 -4.35 -1.41
N ILE A 248 -1.97 -3.78 -0.79
CA ILE A 248 -1.28 -4.41 0.36
C ILE A 248 -2.30 -4.70 1.47
N ALA A 249 -3.06 -3.67 1.88
CA ALA A 249 -4.07 -3.81 2.93
C ALA A 249 -5.13 -4.88 2.57
N GLY A 250 -5.64 -4.85 1.33
CA GLY A 250 -6.59 -5.82 0.82
C GLY A 250 -6.05 -7.24 0.79
N ASN A 251 -4.80 -7.44 0.36
CA ASN A 251 -4.18 -8.77 0.31
C ASN A 251 -3.92 -9.34 1.71
N ILE A 252 -3.52 -8.51 2.70
CA ILE A 252 -3.34 -8.95 4.09
C ILE A 252 -4.68 -9.39 4.70
N ILE A 253 -5.76 -8.63 4.48
CA ILE A 253 -7.09 -9.01 4.95
C ILE A 253 -7.56 -10.30 4.27
N SER A 254 -7.36 -10.41 2.95
CA SER A 254 -7.76 -11.58 2.17
C SER A 254 -6.98 -12.83 2.58
N GLU A 255 -5.67 -12.71 2.84
CA GLU A 255 -4.86 -13.81 3.36
C GLU A 255 -5.37 -14.25 4.73
N ALA A 256 -5.57 -13.30 5.64
CA ALA A 256 -6.08 -13.61 6.97
C ALA A 256 -7.44 -14.31 6.93
N PHE A 257 -8.34 -13.86 6.05
CA PHE A 257 -9.66 -14.47 5.85
C PHE A 257 -9.57 -15.90 5.30
N VAL A 258 -8.77 -16.11 4.26
CA VAL A 258 -8.58 -17.43 3.63
C VAL A 258 -7.90 -18.42 4.60
N SER A 259 -6.88 -17.95 5.31
CA SER A 259 -6.18 -18.73 6.34
C SER A 259 -7.10 -19.05 7.54
N PHE A 260 -7.95 -18.08 7.95
CA PHE A 260 -8.95 -18.30 8.98
C PHE A 260 -9.97 -19.38 8.61
N LEU A 261 -10.34 -19.47 7.34
CA LEU A 261 -11.21 -20.53 6.82
C LEU A 261 -10.51 -21.89 6.67
N GLY A 262 -9.17 -21.95 6.86
CA GLY A 262 -8.38 -23.18 6.74
C GLY A 262 -7.90 -23.49 5.32
N PHE A 263 -8.01 -22.55 4.37
CA PHE A 263 -7.61 -22.70 2.98
C PHE A 263 -6.34 -21.92 2.60
N GLY A 264 -5.74 -21.26 3.57
CA GLY A 264 -4.52 -20.46 3.38
C GLY A 264 -3.24 -21.26 3.54
N VAL A 265 -2.27 -20.63 4.20
CA VAL A 265 -0.97 -21.25 4.52
C VAL A 265 -1.15 -22.38 5.51
N GLY A 266 -0.39 -23.47 5.35
CA GLY A 266 -0.46 -24.61 6.25
C GLY A 266 -0.13 -24.25 7.71
N PRO A 267 -0.64 -25.05 8.68
CA PRO A 267 -0.56 -24.74 10.11
C PRO A 267 0.87 -24.72 10.67
N GLU A 268 1.82 -25.31 9.94
CA GLU A 268 3.25 -25.32 10.30
C GLU A 268 3.93 -23.96 10.10
N THR A 269 3.35 -23.09 9.26
CA THR A 269 3.88 -21.76 9.02
C THR A 269 2.93 -20.73 9.63
N PRO A 270 3.33 -20.04 10.72
CA PRO A 270 2.45 -19.07 11.34
C PRO A 270 2.13 -17.90 10.39
N THR A 271 0.84 -17.59 10.27
CA THR A 271 0.31 -16.32 9.72
C THR A 271 -0.71 -15.81 10.73
N TRP A 272 -1.00 -14.52 10.70
CA TRP A 272 -2.01 -13.97 11.60
C TRP A 272 -3.38 -14.62 11.40
N GLY A 273 -3.72 -14.97 10.16
CA GLY A 273 -4.98 -15.62 9.83
C GLY A 273 -5.08 -17.05 10.37
N ASN A 274 -4.03 -17.88 10.22
CA ASN A 274 -4.08 -19.24 10.72
C ASN A 274 -3.98 -19.30 12.26
N ILE A 275 -3.30 -18.32 12.90
CA ILE A 275 -3.31 -18.16 14.35
C ILE A 275 -4.74 -17.89 14.84
N LEU A 276 -5.49 -17.00 14.17
CA LEU A 276 -6.91 -16.75 14.48
C LEU A 276 -7.79 -17.98 14.28
N SER A 277 -7.55 -18.74 13.21
CA SER A 277 -8.28 -19.99 12.93
C SER A 277 -8.13 -21.01 14.06
N GLN A 278 -6.90 -21.19 14.53
CA GLN A 278 -6.60 -22.11 15.64
C GLN A 278 -7.21 -21.61 16.95
N ALA A 279 -7.16 -20.29 17.21
CA ALA A 279 -7.72 -19.69 18.41
C ALA A 279 -9.23 -19.89 18.56
N ARG A 280 -9.96 -20.01 17.45
CA ARG A 280 -11.44 -20.12 17.41
C ARG A 280 -11.98 -21.18 18.35
N THR A 281 -11.33 -22.33 18.43
CA THR A 281 -11.75 -23.46 19.25
C THR A 281 -11.59 -23.19 20.76
N PHE A 282 -10.68 -22.28 21.13
CA PHE A 282 -10.33 -22.01 22.52
C PHE A 282 -10.95 -20.72 23.09
N ILE A 283 -11.62 -19.92 22.28
CA ILE A 283 -12.34 -18.71 22.72
C ILE A 283 -13.42 -19.04 23.78
N PRO A 284 -14.28 -20.08 23.59
CA PRO A 284 -15.29 -20.43 24.59
C PRO A 284 -14.71 -20.86 25.95
N GLN A 285 -13.43 -21.22 25.96
CA GLN A 285 -12.68 -21.63 27.14
C GLN A 285 -11.98 -20.46 27.85
N GLY A 286 -12.24 -19.21 27.40
CA GLY A 286 -11.70 -18.00 27.99
C GLY A 286 -10.37 -17.53 27.43
N ASN A 287 -9.80 -18.16 26.41
CA ASN A 287 -8.49 -17.81 25.81
C ASN A 287 -8.62 -16.61 24.85
N TRP A 288 -9.07 -15.46 25.35
CA TRP A 288 -9.34 -14.25 24.58
C TRP A 288 -8.07 -13.56 24.06
N TRP A 289 -6.93 -13.70 24.75
CA TRP A 289 -5.67 -13.05 24.40
C TRP A 289 -5.11 -13.51 23.07
N TRP A 290 -5.26 -14.76 22.74
CA TRP A 290 -4.74 -15.36 21.51
C TRP A 290 -5.34 -14.69 20.24
N PRO A 291 -6.67 -14.65 20.03
CA PRO A 291 -7.24 -13.93 18.90
C PRO A 291 -7.09 -12.41 19.01
N PHE A 292 -7.01 -11.86 20.22
CA PHE A 292 -6.84 -10.44 20.44
C PHE A 292 -5.51 -9.93 19.87
N PHE A 293 -4.38 -10.54 20.20
CA PHE A 293 -3.08 -10.08 19.73
C PHE A 293 -2.87 -10.31 18.24
N SER A 294 -3.30 -11.44 17.68
CA SER A 294 -3.22 -11.69 16.24
C SER A 294 -4.17 -10.79 15.44
N GLY A 295 -5.41 -10.59 15.92
CA GLY A 295 -6.35 -9.65 15.30
C GLY A 295 -5.88 -8.20 15.36
N SER A 296 -5.33 -7.78 16.51
CA SER A 296 -4.74 -6.44 16.65
C SER A 296 -3.57 -6.22 15.69
N ALA A 297 -2.72 -7.21 15.47
CA ALA A 297 -1.61 -7.13 14.52
C ALA A 297 -2.13 -6.87 13.08
N ILE A 298 -3.19 -7.56 12.67
CA ILE A 298 -3.84 -7.32 11.36
C ILE A 298 -4.38 -5.89 11.29
N ILE A 299 -5.16 -5.46 12.30
CA ILE A 299 -5.79 -4.14 12.32
C ILE A 299 -4.74 -3.03 12.27
N ILE A 300 -3.70 -3.11 13.11
CA ILE A 300 -2.62 -2.12 13.16
C ILE A 300 -1.90 -2.05 11.81
N THR A 301 -1.63 -3.19 11.19
CA THR A 301 -0.96 -3.23 9.87
C THR A 301 -1.82 -2.60 8.79
N VAL A 302 -3.10 -2.95 8.72
CA VAL A 302 -4.04 -2.41 7.73
C VAL A 302 -4.21 -0.91 7.91
N LEU A 303 -4.36 -0.43 9.16
CA LEU A 303 -4.44 1.00 9.45
C LEU A 303 -3.14 1.73 9.08
N ALA A 304 -1.98 1.15 9.42
CA ALA A 304 -0.69 1.73 9.08
C ALA A 304 -0.50 1.88 7.56
N VAL A 305 -0.84 0.84 6.79
CA VAL A 305 -0.77 0.87 5.33
C VAL A 305 -1.75 1.89 4.73
N ASN A 306 -2.98 1.97 5.25
CA ASN A 306 -3.97 2.94 4.80
C ASN A 306 -3.53 4.38 5.10
N PHE A 307 -3.00 4.67 6.30
CA PHE A 307 -2.46 6.00 6.63
C PHE A 307 -1.31 6.42 5.71
N VAL A 308 -0.43 5.48 5.36
CA VAL A 308 0.62 5.72 4.37
C VAL A 308 0.02 6.00 3.00
N GLY A 309 -0.97 5.19 2.59
CA GLY A 309 -1.69 5.34 1.31
C GLY A 309 -2.38 6.69 1.18
N ASP A 310 -3.10 7.12 2.21
CA ASP A 310 -3.77 8.42 2.25
C ASP A 310 -2.75 9.57 2.20
N GLY A 311 -1.66 9.47 2.95
CA GLY A 311 -0.59 10.46 2.89
C GLY A 311 0.11 10.54 1.53
N LEU A 312 0.28 9.41 0.85
CA LEU A 312 0.79 9.39 -0.53
C LEU A 312 -0.22 10.03 -1.49
N ARG A 313 -1.51 9.73 -1.35
CA ARG A 313 -2.56 10.34 -2.15
C ARG A 313 -2.56 11.86 -2.01
N ASP A 314 -2.55 12.38 -0.78
CA ASP A 314 -2.54 13.81 -0.50
C ASP A 314 -1.25 14.49 -0.99
N ALA A 315 -0.11 13.80 -0.87
CA ALA A 315 1.17 14.28 -1.33
C ALA A 315 1.22 14.47 -2.85
N PHE A 316 0.57 13.60 -3.60
CA PHE A 316 0.52 13.64 -5.06
C PHE A 316 -0.67 14.43 -5.61
N ASP A 317 -1.62 14.87 -4.78
CA ASP A 317 -2.74 15.69 -5.25
C ASP A 317 -2.26 17.12 -5.62
N PRO A 318 -2.40 17.53 -6.89
CA PRO A 318 -2.01 18.87 -7.33
C PRO A 318 -2.94 19.96 -6.77
N ARG A 319 -4.15 19.60 -6.32
CA ARG A 319 -5.14 20.53 -5.81
C ARG A 319 -4.98 20.85 -4.32
N SER A 320 -4.26 20.04 -3.58
CA SER A 320 -3.95 20.32 -2.18
C SER A 320 -2.94 21.47 -2.12
N ARG A 321 -3.43 22.71 -2.07
CA ARG A 321 -2.60 23.88 -1.79
C ARG A 321 -2.07 23.74 -0.34
N ALA A 322 -0.76 23.82 -0.20
CA ALA A 322 -0.07 23.84 1.09
C ALA A 322 -0.42 25.12 1.86
#